data_c0b80878545328ac7e06f240a8993d4d
#
_entry.id   c0b80878545328ac7e06f240a8993d4d
#
_cell.length_a   1.000
_cell.length_b   1.000
_cell.length_c   1.000
_cell.angle_alpha   90.00
_cell.angle_beta   90.00
_cell.angle_gamma   90.00
#
_symmetry.space_group_name_H-M   'P 1'
#
loop_
_entity.id
_entity.type
_entity.pdbx_description
1 polymer ?
#
loop_
_entity_poly.entity_id
_entity_poly.type
_entity_poly.pdbx_seq_one_letter_code
_entity_poly.pdbx_strand_id
1 'polypeptide(L)'
;MQKEGKIKYIGFSFHGTVDDLRNIVSAHKWDFAQIQMNYLDWENQNAKMQYQILEDAGVPTIVMEPVRGGKLALVNDEISDMFKSLKPDNSPASWAMGFVASHENIITILSGMNSAEQMLDNLSTLTDFKPFDDIEYSLCEKVAAIINKSEVISCTGCDYCQPCPKGIKISSFFSLYNSVVSGEIDINSGRDKYNSYKVNPTACAWCNKCKNHCPQSISVPDVLEGKVVKLFMQLIDYN
;
A
#
# COMPACT_ATOMS: atom_id res chain seq x y z
N MET A 1 -27.20 16.47 11.90
CA MET A 1 -27.53 15.29 11.06
C MET A 1 -27.75 14.05 11.92
N GLN A 2 -26.82 13.64 12.79
CA GLN A 2 -27.01 12.50 13.70
C GLN A 2 -28.16 12.78 14.69
N LYS A 3 -28.16 13.97 15.34
CA LYS A 3 -29.25 14.43 16.24
C LYS A 3 -30.61 14.54 15.55
N GLU A 4 -30.65 14.69 14.25
CA GLU A 4 -31.85 14.77 13.42
C GLU A 4 -32.28 13.41 12.86
N GLY A 5 -31.59 12.33 13.23
CA GLY A 5 -31.85 10.97 12.75
C GLY A 5 -31.58 10.71 11.25
N LYS A 6 -30.92 11.64 10.57
CA LYS A 6 -30.56 11.48 9.14
C LYS A 6 -29.44 10.50 8.89
N ILE A 7 -28.54 10.35 9.86
CA ILE A 7 -27.46 9.34 9.88
C ILE A 7 -27.43 8.67 11.24
N LYS A 8 -27.04 7.39 11.29
CA LYS A 8 -26.88 6.65 12.54
C LYS A 8 -25.48 6.75 13.08
N TYR A 9 -24.48 6.58 12.22
CA TYR A 9 -23.07 6.53 12.57
C TYR A 9 -22.28 7.58 11.80
N ILE A 10 -21.23 8.10 12.43
CA ILE A 10 -20.30 9.05 11.84
C ILE A 10 -18.86 8.58 12.07
N GLY A 11 -18.07 8.54 11.03
CA GLY A 11 -16.66 8.18 11.08
C GLY A 11 -15.85 9.03 10.14
N PHE A 12 -14.57 8.71 10.03
CA PHE A 12 -13.66 9.40 9.12
C PHE A 12 -12.69 8.42 8.46
N SER A 13 -12.18 8.78 7.29
CA SER A 13 -11.05 8.14 6.64
C SER A 13 -9.80 8.97 6.90
N PHE A 14 -8.70 8.30 7.21
CA PHE A 14 -7.48 8.97 7.67
C PHE A 14 -6.26 8.64 6.81
N HIS A 15 -5.53 9.70 6.43
CA HIS A 15 -4.26 9.67 5.73
C HIS A 15 -3.40 10.85 6.24
N GLY A 16 -2.91 10.77 7.46
CA GLY A 16 -2.18 11.86 8.08
C GLY A 16 -1.12 11.38 9.06
N THR A 17 -0.63 12.30 9.86
CA THR A 17 0.36 12.00 10.90
C THR A 17 -0.31 11.41 12.14
N VAL A 18 0.46 10.71 12.96
CA VAL A 18 0.00 10.17 14.25
C VAL A 18 -0.58 11.28 15.14
N ASP A 19 0.03 12.46 15.14
CA ASP A 19 -0.45 13.60 15.94
C ASP A 19 -1.77 14.16 15.43
N ASP A 20 -1.96 14.20 14.09
CA ASP A 20 -3.26 14.58 13.51
C ASP A 20 -4.35 13.59 13.94
N LEU A 21 -4.05 12.28 13.93
CA LEU A 21 -5.01 11.27 14.38
C LEU A 21 -5.40 11.46 15.84
N ARG A 22 -4.43 11.70 16.74
CA ARG A 22 -4.69 11.98 18.16
C ARG A 22 -5.63 13.19 18.33
N ASN A 23 -5.38 14.26 17.58
CA ASN A 23 -6.19 15.47 17.62
C ASN A 23 -7.62 15.20 17.12
N ILE A 24 -7.79 14.46 16.02
CA ILE A 24 -9.10 14.11 15.46
C ILE A 24 -9.88 13.22 16.43
N VAL A 25 -9.25 12.18 16.98
CA VAL A 25 -9.88 11.25 17.92
C VAL A 25 -10.33 11.95 19.18
N SER A 26 -9.53 12.89 19.72
CA SER A 26 -9.89 13.66 20.92
C SER A 26 -10.97 14.72 20.70
N ALA A 27 -11.14 15.19 19.46
CA ALA A 27 -12.06 16.29 19.15
C ALA A 27 -13.54 15.88 19.07
N HIS A 28 -13.83 14.59 18.86
CA HIS A 28 -15.20 14.10 18.68
C HIS A 28 -15.33 12.62 19.09
N LYS A 29 -16.54 12.23 19.52
CA LYS A 29 -16.85 10.81 19.71
C LYS A 29 -17.20 10.18 18.37
N TRP A 30 -16.25 9.47 17.78
CA TRP A 30 -16.39 8.80 16.50
C TRP A 30 -16.98 7.41 16.66
N ASP A 31 -17.84 6.99 15.74
CA ASP A 31 -18.41 5.65 15.72
C ASP A 31 -17.47 4.64 15.02
N PHE A 32 -16.60 5.10 14.11
CA PHE A 32 -15.55 4.33 13.47
C PHE A 32 -14.49 5.23 12.82
N ALA A 33 -13.33 4.66 12.51
CA ALA A 33 -12.31 5.28 11.69
C ALA A 33 -11.80 4.31 10.63
N GLN A 34 -11.44 4.82 9.45
CA GLN A 34 -10.83 4.04 8.38
C GLN A 34 -9.38 4.42 8.22
N ILE A 35 -8.48 3.43 8.33
CA ILE A 35 -7.03 3.61 8.17
C ILE A 35 -6.46 2.61 7.15
N GLN A 36 -5.30 2.95 6.56
CA GLN A 36 -4.51 2.01 5.77
C GLN A 36 -3.73 1.11 6.71
N MET A 37 -3.89 -0.22 6.56
CA MET A 37 -3.20 -1.18 7.40
C MET A 37 -2.95 -2.50 6.67
N ASN A 38 -1.71 -2.99 6.74
CA ASN A 38 -1.26 -4.29 6.32
C ASN A 38 0.10 -4.56 6.99
N TYR A 39 0.67 -5.78 6.87
CA TYR A 39 1.91 -6.13 7.55
C TYR A 39 3.13 -5.30 7.08
N LEU A 40 3.12 -4.76 5.85
CA LEU A 40 4.19 -3.91 5.35
C LEU A 40 4.08 -2.48 5.87
N ASP A 41 2.86 -1.94 5.93
CA ASP A 41 2.59 -0.57 6.39
C ASP A 41 2.52 -0.47 7.92
N TRP A 42 2.53 -1.61 8.61
CA TRP A 42 2.50 -1.69 10.07
C TRP A 42 3.57 -0.81 10.72
N GLU A 43 4.79 -0.85 10.19
CA GLU A 43 5.87 0.04 10.59
C GLU A 43 6.06 1.23 9.63
N ASN A 44 5.98 1.00 8.30
CA ASN A 44 6.32 2.01 7.29
C ASN A 44 5.39 3.22 7.26
N GLN A 45 4.10 3.03 7.56
CA GLN A 45 3.09 4.09 7.61
C GLN A 45 2.64 4.41 9.04
N ASN A 46 3.36 3.91 10.05
CA ASN A 46 2.98 3.95 11.45
C ASN A 46 1.56 3.38 11.70
N ALA A 47 1.12 2.40 10.90
CA ALA A 47 -0.22 1.81 11.03
C ALA A 47 -0.43 1.18 12.41
N LYS A 48 0.62 0.59 13.00
CA LYS A 48 0.65 0.10 14.38
C LYS A 48 0.23 1.17 15.39
N MET A 49 0.86 2.33 15.32
CA MET A 49 0.56 3.43 16.23
C MET A 49 -0.84 4.01 15.99
N GLN A 50 -1.27 4.09 14.72
CA GLN A 50 -2.61 4.55 14.37
C GLN A 50 -3.68 3.58 14.88
N TYR A 51 -3.48 2.29 14.69
CA TYR A 51 -4.36 1.24 15.22
C TYR A 51 -4.47 1.33 16.74
N GLN A 52 -3.34 1.42 17.45
CA GLN A 52 -3.31 1.51 18.91
C GLN A 52 -4.06 2.74 19.45
N ILE A 53 -3.92 3.90 18.79
CA ILE A 53 -4.67 5.13 19.18
C ILE A 53 -6.17 4.90 19.06
N LEU A 54 -6.64 4.25 18.00
CA LEU A 54 -8.06 3.95 17.80
C LEU A 54 -8.56 2.92 18.81
N GLU A 55 -7.80 1.89 19.07
CA GLU A 55 -8.11 0.86 20.06
C GLU A 55 -8.20 1.43 21.46
N ASP A 56 -7.20 2.20 21.91
CA ASP A 56 -7.18 2.87 23.22
C ASP A 56 -8.36 3.85 23.40
N ALA A 57 -8.81 4.46 22.31
CA ALA A 57 -9.96 5.36 22.30
C ALA A 57 -11.31 4.64 22.16
N GLY A 58 -11.31 3.32 21.97
CA GLY A 58 -12.52 2.52 21.72
C GLY A 58 -13.22 2.89 20.41
N VAL A 59 -12.47 3.35 19.40
CA VAL A 59 -12.98 3.68 18.07
C VAL A 59 -12.77 2.49 17.14
N PRO A 60 -13.83 1.81 16.70
CA PRO A 60 -13.73 0.67 15.80
C PRO A 60 -13.02 1.02 14.49
N THR A 61 -12.21 0.10 13.98
CA THR A 61 -11.36 0.31 12.80
C THR A 61 -11.90 -0.39 11.58
N ILE A 62 -12.01 0.36 10.47
CA ILE A 62 -12.17 -0.15 9.11
C ILE A 62 -10.81 -0.10 8.43
N VAL A 63 -10.39 -1.20 7.78
CA VAL A 63 -9.10 -1.26 7.12
C VAL A 63 -9.24 -1.11 5.61
N MET A 64 -8.48 -0.17 5.03
CA MET A 64 -8.26 -0.05 3.59
C MET A 64 -6.83 -0.51 3.24
N GLU A 65 -6.63 -0.86 1.98
CA GLU A 65 -5.33 -1.32 1.45
C GLU A 65 -4.77 -2.58 2.16
N PRO A 66 -5.57 -3.58 2.52
CA PRO A 66 -5.07 -4.78 3.21
C PRO A 66 -4.01 -5.52 2.38
N VAL A 67 -4.13 -5.50 1.05
CA VAL A 67 -3.17 -6.08 0.10
C VAL A 67 -2.35 -5.03 -0.66
N ARG A 68 -2.41 -3.76 -0.23
CA ARG A 68 -1.62 -2.63 -0.74
C ARG A 68 -1.66 -2.49 -2.26
N GLY A 69 -2.87 -2.29 -2.80
CA GLY A 69 -3.10 -2.19 -4.25
C GLY A 69 -2.73 -3.47 -5.01
N GLY A 70 -2.84 -4.63 -4.37
CA GLY A 70 -2.50 -5.93 -4.94
C GLY A 70 -1.02 -6.34 -4.82
N LYS A 71 -0.14 -5.45 -4.35
CA LYS A 71 1.30 -5.74 -4.25
C LYS A 71 1.64 -6.88 -3.29
N LEU A 72 0.90 -7.02 -2.22
CA LEU A 72 1.09 -8.10 -1.25
C LEU A 72 0.46 -9.42 -1.70
N ALA A 73 -0.31 -9.40 -2.80
CA ALA A 73 -0.80 -10.60 -3.47
C ALA A 73 0.18 -11.10 -4.55
N LEU A 74 1.01 -10.20 -5.11
CA LEU A 74 1.98 -10.48 -6.17
C LEU A 74 3.40 -10.36 -5.59
N VAL A 75 3.84 -11.39 -4.90
CA VAL A 75 5.18 -11.48 -4.31
C VAL A 75 6.09 -12.36 -5.17
N ASN A 76 7.41 -12.24 -5.01
CA ASN A 76 8.38 -13.11 -5.67
C ASN A 76 8.36 -14.54 -5.09
N ASP A 77 9.04 -15.46 -5.78
CA ASP A 77 9.08 -16.88 -5.41
C ASP A 77 9.66 -17.08 -3.99
N GLU A 78 10.71 -16.34 -3.62
CA GLU A 78 11.31 -16.42 -2.29
C GLU A 78 10.27 -16.17 -1.17
N ILE A 79 9.51 -15.09 -1.28
CA ILE A 79 8.46 -14.74 -0.31
C ILE A 79 7.31 -15.75 -0.38
N SER A 80 6.92 -16.16 -1.60
CA SER A 80 5.88 -17.19 -1.79
C SER A 80 6.25 -18.48 -1.09
N ASP A 81 7.50 -18.95 -1.24
CA ASP A 81 7.99 -20.17 -0.61
C ASP A 81 8.08 -20.05 0.93
N MET A 82 8.43 -18.87 1.43
CA MET A 82 8.38 -18.59 2.87
C MET A 82 6.96 -18.77 3.44
N PHE A 83 5.95 -18.22 2.77
CA PHE A 83 4.55 -18.38 3.19
C PHE A 83 4.08 -19.83 3.09
N LYS A 84 4.38 -20.52 1.99
CA LYS A 84 4.04 -21.92 1.77
C LYS A 84 4.71 -22.88 2.74
N SER A 85 5.89 -22.53 3.25
CA SER A 85 6.58 -23.37 4.24
C SER A 85 5.78 -23.53 5.54
N LEU A 86 4.93 -22.57 5.85
CA LEU A 86 4.10 -22.59 7.07
C LEU A 86 2.63 -22.96 6.76
N LYS A 87 2.07 -22.42 5.67
CA LYS A 87 0.70 -22.70 5.20
C LYS A 87 0.70 -22.94 3.69
N PRO A 88 0.90 -24.19 3.22
CA PRO A 88 1.10 -24.51 1.80
C PRO A 88 -0.05 -24.10 0.88
N ASP A 89 -1.27 -24.13 1.40
CA ASP A 89 -2.50 -23.89 0.63
C ASP A 89 -2.92 -22.40 0.63
N ASN A 90 -2.21 -21.55 1.38
CA ASN A 90 -2.57 -20.15 1.54
C ASN A 90 -1.89 -19.29 0.46
N SER A 91 -2.67 -18.41 -0.17
CA SER A 91 -2.16 -17.40 -1.09
C SER A 91 -1.38 -16.30 -0.34
N PRO A 92 -0.47 -15.55 -1.00
CA PRO A 92 0.13 -14.37 -0.39
C PRO A 92 -0.91 -13.32 0.04
N ALA A 93 -2.04 -13.19 -0.70
CA ALA A 93 -3.14 -12.30 -0.32
C ALA A 93 -3.80 -12.75 0.99
N SER A 94 -3.94 -14.05 1.21
CA SER A 94 -4.51 -14.59 2.46
C SER A 94 -3.67 -14.26 3.69
N TRP A 95 -2.35 -14.18 3.55
CA TRP A 95 -1.46 -13.72 4.62
C TRP A 95 -1.68 -12.25 4.95
N ALA A 96 -1.85 -11.39 3.93
CA ALA A 96 -2.13 -9.98 4.15
C ALA A 96 -3.51 -9.75 4.79
N MET A 97 -4.52 -10.47 4.33
CA MET A 97 -5.88 -10.44 4.91
C MET A 97 -5.91 -10.99 6.33
N GLY A 98 -5.24 -12.12 6.56
CA GLY A 98 -5.13 -12.76 7.89
C GLY A 98 -4.40 -11.89 8.90
N PHE A 99 -3.31 -11.22 8.50
CA PHE A 99 -2.63 -10.26 9.36
C PHE A 99 -3.59 -9.19 9.88
N VAL A 100 -4.36 -8.59 8.97
CA VAL A 100 -5.34 -7.55 9.34
C VAL A 100 -6.45 -8.13 10.22
N ALA A 101 -7.02 -9.27 9.83
CA ALA A 101 -8.14 -9.90 10.55
C ALA A 101 -7.76 -10.37 11.97
N SER A 102 -6.47 -10.51 12.26
CA SER A 102 -5.98 -10.92 13.58
C SER A 102 -6.03 -9.83 14.66
N HIS A 103 -6.48 -8.62 14.31
CA HIS A 103 -6.56 -7.49 15.26
C HIS A 103 -8.01 -7.27 15.71
N GLU A 104 -8.25 -7.29 17.02
CA GLU A 104 -9.60 -7.35 17.61
C GLU A 104 -10.47 -6.11 17.35
N ASN A 105 -9.85 -4.90 17.26
CA ASN A 105 -10.59 -3.66 17.04
C ASN A 105 -11.02 -3.43 15.58
N ILE A 106 -10.84 -4.42 14.68
CA ILE A 106 -11.21 -4.32 13.28
C ILE A 106 -12.62 -4.86 13.05
N ILE A 107 -13.50 -4.01 12.52
CA ILE A 107 -14.89 -4.36 12.22
C ILE A 107 -15.14 -4.66 10.74
N THR A 108 -14.26 -4.19 9.85
CA THR A 108 -14.41 -4.39 8.39
C THR A 108 -13.06 -4.27 7.70
N ILE A 109 -12.83 -5.15 6.72
CA ILE A 109 -11.68 -5.12 5.83
C ILE A 109 -12.19 -4.85 4.42
N LEU A 110 -11.73 -3.76 3.81
CA LEU A 110 -12.10 -3.38 2.46
C LEU A 110 -11.18 -4.07 1.46
N SER A 111 -11.72 -4.89 0.59
CA SER A 111 -10.96 -5.56 -0.45
C SER A 111 -11.27 -5.00 -1.83
N GLY A 112 -10.22 -4.71 -2.62
CA GLY A 112 -10.31 -4.31 -4.03
C GLY A 112 -10.45 -5.50 -4.99
N MET A 113 -10.92 -6.66 -4.53
CA MET A 113 -11.11 -7.85 -5.36
C MET A 113 -12.02 -7.55 -6.55
N ASN A 114 -11.62 -8.04 -7.73
CA ASN A 114 -12.32 -7.79 -8.99
C ASN A 114 -12.50 -9.06 -9.84
N SER A 115 -12.21 -10.24 -9.27
CA SER A 115 -12.46 -11.55 -9.88
C SER A 115 -13.09 -12.52 -8.90
N ALA A 116 -13.71 -13.57 -9.44
CA ALA A 116 -14.33 -14.63 -8.62
C ALA A 116 -13.28 -15.39 -7.80
N GLU A 117 -12.09 -15.61 -8.36
CA GLU A 117 -10.98 -16.29 -7.67
C GLU A 117 -10.53 -15.49 -6.44
N GLN A 118 -10.34 -14.18 -6.57
CA GLN A 118 -9.97 -13.31 -5.46
C GLN A 118 -11.05 -13.28 -4.37
N MET A 119 -12.32 -13.27 -4.76
CA MET A 119 -13.43 -13.32 -3.82
C MET A 119 -13.44 -14.66 -3.05
N LEU A 120 -13.25 -15.77 -3.75
CA LEU A 120 -13.21 -17.09 -3.13
C LEU A 120 -12.01 -17.26 -2.19
N ASP A 121 -10.85 -16.75 -2.57
CA ASP A 121 -9.64 -16.74 -1.75
C ASP A 121 -9.87 -15.94 -0.45
N ASN A 122 -10.42 -14.73 -0.55
CA ASN A 122 -10.77 -13.93 0.63
C ASN A 122 -11.82 -14.60 1.52
N LEU A 123 -12.85 -15.22 0.93
CA LEU A 123 -13.86 -15.95 1.69
C LEU A 123 -13.27 -17.16 2.40
N SER A 124 -12.43 -17.96 1.71
CA SER A 124 -11.76 -19.11 2.33
C SER A 124 -10.83 -18.69 3.47
N THR A 125 -10.15 -17.57 3.31
CA THR A 125 -9.26 -17.01 4.33
C THR A 125 -10.01 -16.58 5.60
N LEU A 126 -11.19 -15.99 5.45
CA LEU A 126 -11.93 -15.39 6.57
C LEU A 126 -13.02 -16.29 7.14
N THR A 127 -13.38 -17.38 6.46
CA THR A 127 -14.33 -18.39 6.98
C THR A 127 -13.62 -19.23 8.04
N ASP A 128 -14.20 -19.34 9.22
CA ASP A 128 -13.63 -20.06 10.39
C ASP A 128 -12.21 -19.55 10.75
N PHE A 129 -11.98 -18.26 10.53
CA PHE A 129 -10.69 -17.61 10.72
C PHE A 129 -10.17 -17.77 12.16
N LYS A 130 -8.88 -18.07 12.27
CA LYS A 130 -8.15 -18.06 13.55
C LYS A 130 -7.10 -16.95 13.49
N PRO A 131 -7.05 -16.08 14.52
CA PRO A 131 -6.00 -15.07 14.61
C PRO A 131 -4.61 -15.67 14.50
N PHE A 132 -3.68 -14.92 13.94
CA PHE A 132 -2.29 -15.32 13.79
C PHE A 132 -1.63 -15.56 15.15
N ASP A 133 -0.77 -16.56 15.20
CA ASP A 133 0.13 -16.78 16.32
C ASP A 133 1.44 -15.98 16.14
N ASP A 134 2.33 -16.08 17.15
CA ASP A 134 3.63 -15.36 17.14
C ASP A 134 4.53 -15.76 15.96
N ILE A 135 4.43 -17.02 15.48
CA ILE A 135 5.23 -17.51 14.35
C ILE A 135 4.75 -16.87 13.05
N GLU A 136 3.43 -16.77 12.86
CA GLU A 136 2.81 -16.15 11.69
C GLU A 136 3.08 -14.65 11.66
N TYR A 137 2.97 -13.96 12.79
CA TYR A 137 3.36 -12.54 12.90
C TYR A 137 4.84 -12.34 12.58
N SER A 138 5.73 -13.17 13.16
CA SER A 138 7.17 -13.09 12.88
C SER A 138 7.51 -13.35 11.42
N LEU A 139 6.76 -14.21 10.73
CA LEU A 139 6.92 -14.43 9.29
C LEU A 139 6.53 -13.18 8.48
N CYS A 140 5.40 -12.55 8.80
CA CYS A 140 4.99 -11.29 8.19
C CYS A 140 6.04 -10.18 8.37
N GLU A 141 6.63 -10.05 9.56
CA GLU A 141 7.71 -9.09 9.84
C GLU A 141 8.97 -9.36 8.99
N LYS A 142 9.37 -10.63 8.87
CA LYS A 142 10.51 -11.03 8.01
C LYS A 142 10.25 -10.69 6.55
N VAL A 143 9.06 -11.01 6.06
CA VAL A 143 8.65 -10.68 4.68
C VAL A 143 8.63 -9.17 4.47
N ALA A 144 8.07 -8.40 5.39
CA ALA A 144 8.10 -6.94 5.33
C ALA A 144 9.55 -6.40 5.26
N ALA A 145 10.47 -6.98 6.03
CA ALA A 145 11.87 -6.59 6.00
C ALA A 145 12.55 -6.91 4.64
N ILE A 146 12.20 -8.02 4.00
CA ILE A 146 12.69 -8.36 2.65
C ILE A 146 12.14 -7.35 1.63
N ILE A 147 10.84 -7.10 1.65
CA ILE A 147 10.21 -6.13 0.74
C ILE A 147 10.82 -4.72 0.91
N ASN A 148 11.08 -4.30 2.16
CA ASN A 148 11.68 -3.00 2.46
C ASN A 148 13.13 -2.85 1.98
N LYS A 149 13.87 -3.95 1.86
CA LYS A 149 15.23 -3.95 1.28
C LYS A 149 15.21 -3.88 -0.24
N SER A 150 14.08 -4.17 -0.88
CA SER A 150 13.97 -4.09 -2.33
C SER A 150 14.03 -2.65 -2.81
N GLU A 151 14.57 -2.42 -4.01
CA GLU A 151 14.64 -1.09 -4.61
C GLU A 151 13.30 -0.62 -5.21
N VAL A 152 12.25 -1.42 -5.16
CA VAL A 152 10.95 -1.08 -5.75
C VAL A 152 10.33 0.16 -5.13
N ILE A 153 9.66 0.95 -5.96
CA ILE A 153 8.91 2.12 -5.53
C ILE A 153 7.57 1.66 -4.94
N SER A 154 7.26 2.12 -3.73
CA SER A 154 6.07 1.72 -2.97
C SER A 154 4.75 2.36 -3.47
N CYS A 155 4.64 2.65 -4.77
CA CYS A 155 3.44 3.23 -5.37
C CYS A 155 2.33 2.19 -5.54
N THR A 156 1.10 2.47 -5.10
CA THR A 156 -0.08 1.60 -5.24
C THR A 156 -0.88 1.84 -6.53
N GLY A 157 -0.48 2.81 -7.35
CA GLY A 157 -1.18 3.14 -8.60
C GLY A 157 -2.50 3.90 -8.41
N CYS A 158 -2.75 4.48 -7.25
CA CYS A 158 -4.01 5.17 -6.92
C CYS A 158 -4.27 6.46 -7.71
N ASP A 159 -3.27 7.01 -8.39
CA ASP A 159 -3.31 8.21 -9.23
C ASP A 159 -3.70 9.54 -8.53
N TYR A 160 -3.69 9.61 -7.19
CA TYR A 160 -3.94 10.86 -6.46
C TYR A 160 -2.90 11.96 -6.76
N CYS A 161 -1.74 11.58 -7.30
CA CYS A 161 -0.74 12.51 -7.83
C CYS A 161 -1.12 13.17 -9.16
N GLN A 162 -2.25 12.77 -9.78
CA GLN A 162 -2.75 13.36 -11.02
C GLN A 162 -3.85 14.41 -10.74
N PRO A 163 -4.05 15.39 -11.63
CA PRO A 163 -3.25 15.65 -12.83
C PRO A 163 -1.91 16.34 -12.51
N CYS A 164 -0.83 15.83 -13.09
CA CYS A 164 0.46 16.51 -13.02
C CYS A 164 0.44 17.77 -13.92
N PRO A 165 0.84 18.97 -13.43
CA PRO A 165 0.84 20.19 -14.23
C PRO A 165 1.73 20.11 -15.49
N LYS A 166 2.72 19.23 -15.49
CA LYS A 166 3.58 18.95 -16.64
C LYS A 166 3.13 17.76 -17.48
N GLY A 167 2.03 17.10 -17.12
CA GLY A 167 1.47 15.98 -17.88
C GLY A 167 2.23 14.66 -17.70
N ILE A 168 3.11 14.55 -16.70
CA ILE A 168 3.86 13.33 -16.41
C ILE A 168 2.90 12.25 -15.88
N LYS A 169 2.93 11.06 -16.45
CA LYS A 169 2.17 9.87 -16.01
C LYS A 169 2.91 9.17 -14.86
N ILE A 170 2.88 9.78 -13.67
CA ILE A 170 3.72 9.43 -12.51
C ILE A 170 3.61 7.95 -12.14
N SER A 171 2.40 7.45 -11.89
CA SER A 171 2.14 6.06 -11.52
C SER A 171 2.62 5.06 -12.57
N SER A 172 2.43 5.39 -13.86
CA SER A 172 2.90 4.57 -14.97
C SER A 172 4.41 4.47 -15.02
N PHE A 173 5.14 5.57 -14.74
CA PHE A 173 6.60 5.53 -14.67
C PHE A 173 7.10 4.75 -13.45
N PHE A 174 6.40 4.83 -12.32
CA PHE A 174 6.75 4.04 -11.14
C PHE A 174 6.49 2.54 -11.37
N SER A 175 5.39 2.19 -12.03
CA SER A 175 5.11 0.82 -12.43
C SER A 175 6.17 0.30 -13.39
N LEU A 176 6.53 1.08 -14.43
CA LEU A 176 7.57 0.73 -15.38
C LEU A 176 8.93 0.50 -14.72
N TYR A 177 9.33 1.39 -13.80
CA TYR A 177 10.54 1.23 -13.01
C TYR A 177 10.52 -0.08 -12.22
N ASN A 178 9.41 -0.34 -11.53
CA ASN A 178 9.26 -1.55 -10.72
C ASN A 178 9.35 -2.82 -11.57
N SER A 179 8.69 -2.86 -12.73
CA SER A 179 8.74 -4.03 -13.63
C SER A 179 10.15 -4.32 -14.15
N VAL A 180 10.99 -3.29 -14.33
CA VAL A 180 12.40 -3.51 -14.69
C VAL A 180 13.22 -4.00 -13.51
N VAL A 181 13.07 -3.36 -12.34
CA VAL A 181 13.84 -3.69 -11.13
C VAL A 181 13.48 -5.09 -10.60
N SER A 182 12.20 -5.50 -10.74
CA SER A 182 11.76 -6.86 -10.37
C SER A 182 12.14 -7.93 -11.40
N GLY A 183 12.66 -7.54 -12.56
CA GLY A 183 13.02 -8.49 -13.63
C GLY A 183 11.84 -8.99 -14.48
N GLU A 184 10.64 -8.42 -14.31
CA GLU A 184 9.47 -8.75 -15.13
C GLU A 184 9.68 -8.40 -16.61
N ILE A 185 10.36 -7.28 -16.87
CA ILE A 185 10.77 -6.85 -18.21
C ILE A 185 12.25 -6.49 -18.21
N ASP A 186 12.91 -6.74 -19.34
CA ASP A 186 14.30 -6.35 -19.50
C ASP A 186 14.45 -4.83 -19.65
N ILE A 187 15.67 -4.33 -19.38
CA ILE A 187 15.95 -2.89 -19.38
C ILE A 187 15.75 -2.24 -20.76
N ASN A 188 15.98 -2.95 -21.87
CA ASN A 188 15.84 -2.38 -23.21
C ASN A 188 14.35 -2.18 -23.54
N SER A 189 13.50 -3.20 -23.29
CA SER A 189 12.04 -3.09 -23.38
C SER A 189 11.50 -2.00 -22.48
N GLY A 190 12.05 -1.88 -21.25
CA GLY A 190 11.71 -0.81 -20.32
C GLY A 190 12.05 0.58 -20.87
N ARG A 191 13.20 0.72 -21.51
CA ARG A 191 13.66 1.97 -22.13
C ARG A 191 12.81 2.37 -23.33
N ASP A 192 12.44 1.42 -24.19
CA ASP A 192 11.55 1.68 -25.33
C ASP A 192 10.20 2.21 -24.85
N LYS A 193 9.65 1.60 -23.81
CA LYS A 193 8.41 2.03 -23.19
C LYS A 193 8.57 3.41 -22.52
N TYR A 194 9.67 3.67 -21.80
CA TYR A 194 9.97 4.98 -21.21
C TYR A 194 10.00 6.09 -22.28
N ASN A 195 10.63 5.84 -23.42
CA ASN A 195 10.74 6.79 -24.53
C ASN A 195 9.41 6.96 -25.30
N SER A 196 8.48 6.02 -25.20
CA SER A 196 7.17 6.11 -25.86
C SER A 196 6.21 7.11 -25.20
N TYR A 197 6.48 7.51 -23.97
CA TYR A 197 5.65 8.49 -23.28
C TYR A 197 5.85 9.91 -23.85
N LYS A 198 4.73 10.63 -24.08
CA LYS A 198 4.77 12.01 -24.64
C LYS A 198 5.52 13.01 -23.75
N VAL A 199 5.49 12.80 -22.44
CA VAL A 199 6.16 13.66 -21.45
C VAL A 199 7.00 12.79 -20.55
N ASN A 200 8.29 13.09 -20.54
CA ASN A 200 9.29 12.38 -19.76
C ASN A 200 9.36 12.93 -18.32
N PRO A 201 9.73 12.14 -17.32
CA PRO A 201 9.95 12.58 -15.94
C PRO A 201 10.93 13.75 -15.77
N THR A 202 11.90 13.93 -16.69
CA THR A 202 12.81 15.09 -16.69
C THR A 202 12.11 16.44 -16.83
N ALA A 203 10.86 16.46 -17.31
CA ALA A 203 10.03 17.67 -17.36
C ALA A 203 9.47 18.10 -16.00
N CYS A 204 9.81 17.41 -14.90
CA CYS A 204 9.34 17.72 -13.57
C CYS A 204 9.71 19.13 -13.14
N ALA A 205 8.71 19.94 -12.78
CA ALA A 205 8.90 21.30 -12.31
C ALA A 205 9.08 21.42 -10.79
N TRP A 206 9.23 20.30 -10.09
CA TRP A 206 9.44 20.27 -8.62
C TRP A 206 8.38 21.02 -7.81
N CYS A 207 7.16 21.14 -8.33
CA CYS A 207 6.06 21.87 -7.68
C CYS A 207 5.48 21.20 -6.44
N ASN A 208 5.88 19.97 -6.12
CA ASN A 208 5.47 19.15 -4.97
C ASN A 208 3.97 18.86 -4.82
N LYS A 209 3.11 19.23 -5.78
CA LYS A 209 1.67 18.91 -5.70
C LYS A 209 1.41 17.42 -5.52
N CYS A 210 2.11 16.58 -6.30
CA CYS A 210 2.00 15.13 -6.23
C CYS A 210 2.45 14.54 -4.87
N LYS A 211 3.48 15.12 -4.24
CA LYS A 211 3.97 14.70 -2.92
C LYS A 211 2.89 14.91 -1.85
N ASN A 212 2.24 16.07 -1.86
CA ASN A 212 1.23 16.43 -0.86
C ASN A 212 -0.06 15.60 -0.95
N HIS A 213 -0.32 14.98 -2.13
CA HIS A 213 -1.50 14.13 -2.34
C HIS A 213 -1.19 12.63 -2.31
N CYS A 214 0.06 12.23 -2.06
CA CYS A 214 0.45 10.83 -2.07
C CYS A 214 0.10 10.15 -0.74
N PRO A 215 -0.88 9.23 -0.70
CA PRO A 215 -1.23 8.52 0.53
C PRO A 215 -0.13 7.54 0.97
N GLN A 216 0.83 7.22 0.08
CA GLN A 216 1.99 6.39 0.38
C GLN A 216 3.20 7.21 0.84
N SER A 217 3.04 8.52 1.07
CA SER A 217 4.09 9.44 1.51
C SER A 217 5.35 9.44 0.61
N ILE A 218 5.19 9.08 -0.68
CA ILE A 218 6.30 9.04 -1.63
C ILE A 218 6.73 10.48 -1.94
N SER A 219 8.03 10.78 -1.77
CA SER A 219 8.64 12.01 -2.27
C SER A 219 8.77 11.95 -3.79
N VAL A 220 7.62 12.13 -4.49
CA VAL A 220 7.49 11.85 -5.92
C VAL A 220 8.55 12.52 -6.79
N PRO A 221 8.88 13.83 -6.64
CA PRO A 221 9.92 14.45 -7.46
C PRO A 221 11.30 13.80 -7.26
N ASP A 222 11.68 13.55 -6.00
CA ASP A 222 12.96 12.91 -5.67
C ASP A 222 13.07 11.50 -6.24
N VAL A 223 11.97 10.72 -6.18
CA VAL A 223 11.92 9.36 -6.69
C VAL A 223 11.90 9.33 -8.22
N LEU A 224 11.20 10.27 -8.87
CA LEU A 224 11.24 10.39 -10.33
C LEU A 224 12.66 10.65 -10.83
N GLU A 225 13.38 11.58 -10.23
CA GLU A 225 14.75 11.91 -10.63
C GLU A 225 15.75 10.85 -10.16
N GLY A 226 15.77 10.54 -8.87
CA GLY A 226 16.79 9.70 -8.24
C GLY A 226 16.71 8.22 -8.60
N LYS A 227 15.51 7.73 -8.97
CA LYS A 227 15.31 6.33 -9.36
C LYS A 227 14.94 6.19 -10.84
N VAL A 228 13.82 6.80 -11.27
CA VAL A 228 13.26 6.54 -12.60
C VAL A 228 14.15 7.12 -13.70
N VAL A 229 14.45 8.41 -13.63
CA VAL A 229 15.34 9.07 -14.63
C VAL A 229 16.72 8.44 -14.61
N LYS A 230 17.27 8.21 -13.43
CA LYS A 230 18.58 7.57 -13.27
C LYS A 230 18.64 6.19 -13.92
N LEU A 231 17.65 5.33 -13.72
CA LEU A 231 17.62 3.99 -14.31
C LEU A 231 17.57 4.03 -15.85
N PHE A 232 16.72 4.88 -16.41
CA PHE A 232 16.47 4.87 -17.86
C PHE A 232 17.42 5.75 -18.66
N MET A 233 18.09 6.76 -18.05
CA MET A 233 19.01 7.69 -18.72
C MET A 233 20.50 7.37 -18.52
N GLN A 234 20.93 6.76 -17.38
CA GLN A 234 22.34 6.49 -17.10
C GLN A 234 22.99 5.42 -17.98
N LEU A 235 22.23 4.68 -18.80
CA LEU A 235 22.76 3.68 -19.74
C LEU A 235 23.02 4.25 -21.14
N ILE A 236 22.90 5.57 -21.37
CA ILE A 236 23.22 6.21 -22.64
C ILE A 236 24.74 6.44 -22.79
N ASP A 237 25.51 6.40 -21.68
CA ASP A 237 26.95 6.70 -21.69
C ASP A 237 27.87 5.47 -21.85
N TYR A 238 27.35 4.29 -22.21
CA TYR A 238 28.15 3.10 -22.50
C TYR A 238 27.86 2.57 -23.91
N ASN A 239 28.22 3.39 -24.93
CA ASN A 239 28.53 2.96 -26.30
C ASN A 239 29.71 3.75 -26.85
#